data_aa536f4cdb9b6fca164152e53c879e86
#
_entry.id   aa536f4cdb9b6fca164152e53c879e86
#
_cell.length_a   1.000
_cell.length_b   1.000
_cell.length_c   1.000
_cell.angle_alpha   90.00
_cell.angle_beta   90.00
_cell.angle_gamma   90.00
#
_symmetry.space_group_name_H-M   'P 1'
#
loop_
_entity.id
_entity.type
_entity.pdbx_description
1 polymer ?
#
loop_
_entity_poly.entity_id
_entity_poly.type
_entity_poly.pdbx_seq_one_letter_code
_entity_poly.pdbx_strand_id
1 'polypeptide(L)'
;MHLSYINPFPRQAVKAHFISGLPRSGSTLLAALLRQNPRFHAAMTSPVGGLVDRMLEAMSEDNEFSVFISFEQKRALIMGIFSAYYHPQAEKEVIFDTNRLWCSKLPLILELFSEAKVICCVRNIAWIMDSIELLIRRNAFDVSRLFNNPAERATVYSRTEALSQGSRLVGYAYNALKEAFYSEQSGALLLVDYDLLTKGPAKTMSLIYQFLGEEPFEHDFDNVEYQEPEFDNKLKTQGLHQVRAQVEFKPRKTILPPDLFERFDGLSFWTDSTNSRASAIVAKTQ
;
A
#
# COMPACT_ATOMS: atom_id res chain seq x y z
N MET A 1 -32.90 18.89 11.84
CA MET A 1 -33.19 17.78 10.91
C MET A 1 -31.96 16.88 10.92
N HIS A 2 -31.98 15.77 11.69
CA HIS A 2 -30.91 14.79 11.63
C HIS A 2 -30.93 14.13 10.25
N LEU A 3 -29.98 14.46 9.38
CA LEU A 3 -29.72 13.68 8.19
C LEU A 3 -29.23 12.30 8.70
N SER A 4 -30.08 11.29 8.56
CA SER A 4 -29.70 9.91 8.79
C SER A 4 -28.48 9.62 7.94
N TYR A 5 -27.39 9.22 8.57
CA TYR A 5 -26.17 8.75 7.94
C TYR A 5 -26.53 7.76 6.81
N ILE A 6 -26.33 8.17 5.57
CA ILE A 6 -26.37 7.23 4.45
C ILE A 6 -25.12 6.37 4.64
N ASN A 7 -25.29 5.19 5.24
CA ASN A 7 -24.23 4.18 5.23
C ASN A 7 -23.92 3.90 3.75
N PRO A 8 -22.71 4.14 3.27
CA PRO A 8 -22.35 3.91 1.87
C PRO A 8 -22.45 2.43 1.46
N PHE A 9 -22.62 1.53 2.44
CA PHE A 9 -22.79 0.11 2.24
C PHE A 9 -24.20 -0.31 2.74
N PRO A 10 -25.19 -0.49 1.85
CA PRO A 10 -26.63 -0.51 2.21
C PRO A 10 -27.13 -1.78 2.94
N ARG A 11 -26.31 -2.77 3.34
CA ARG A 11 -26.82 -4.02 3.94
C ARG A 11 -26.17 -4.54 5.20
N GLN A 12 -24.94 -4.16 5.52
CA GLN A 12 -24.25 -4.37 6.80
C GLN A 12 -23.17 -3.31 6.90
N ALA A 13 -22.73 -2.94 8.11
CA ALA A 13 -21.60 -2.03 8.27
C ALA A 13 -20.32 -2.72 7.77
N VAL A 14 -20.05 -2.61 6.47
CA VAL A 14 -18.80 -3.15 5.88
C VAL A 14 -17.65 -2.40 6.52
N LYS A 15 -16.76 -3.14 7.17
CA LYS A 15 -15.53 -2.56 7.72
C LYS A 15 -14.59 -2.23 6.56
N ALA A 16 -14.03 -1.04 6.56
CA ALA A 16 -13.01 -0.62 5.60
C ALA A 16 -11.65 -0.51 6.30
N HIS A 17 -10.67 -1.25 5.80
CA HIS A 17 -9.28 -1.17 6.17
C HIS A 17 -8.42 -0.88 4.93
N PHE A 18 -7.17 -0.53 5.13
CA PHE A 18 -6.32 -0.07 4.04
C PHE A 18 -4.98 -0.79 4.04
N ILE A 19 -4.45 -1.04 2.85
CA ILE A 19 -3.09 -1.54 2.65
C ILE A 19 -2.29 -0.43 1.98
N SER A 20 -1.16 -0.08 2.57
CA SER A 20 -0.29 0.98 2.08
C SER A 20 1.19 0.61 2.28
N GLY A 21 2.07 1.60 2.38
CA GLY A 21 3.50 1.41 2.63
C GLY A 21 4.34 1.50 1.37
N LEU A 22 5.44 0.75 1.34
CA LEU A 22 6.49 0.89 0.34
C LEU A 22 6.23 0.01 -0.91
N PRO A 23 6.69 0.43 -2.09
CA PRO A 23 6.61 -0.42 -3.28
C PRO A 23 7.51 -1.67 -3.11
N ARG A 24 7.16 -2.79 -3.74
CA ARG A 24 7.94 -4.04 -3.71
C ARG A 24 8.18 -4.61 -2.31
N SER A 25 7.32 -4.27 -1.37
CA SER A 25 7.38 -4.70 0.04
C SER A 25 6.35 -5.76 0.42
N GLY A 26 5.70 -6.41 -0.57
CA GLY A 26 4.81 -7.55 -0.35
C GLY A 26 3.32 -7.21 -0.22
N SER A 27 2.88 -5.99 -0.53
CA SER A 27 1.44 -5.63 -0.48
C SER A 27 0.57 -6.52 -1.38
N THR A 28 1.06 -6.91 -2.57
CA THR A 28 0.36 -7.84 -3.45
C THR A 28 0.23 -9.24 -2.84
N LEU A 29 1.30 -9.74 -2.20
CA LEU A 29 1.28 -11.00 -1.47
C LEU A 29 0.30 -10.95 -0.30
N LEU A 30 0.35 -9.89 0.49
CA LEU A 30 -0.58 -9.69 1.62
C LEU A 30 -2.03 -9.65 1.14
N ALA A 31 -2.34 -8.91 0.08
CA ALA A 31 -3.67 -8.86 -0.50
C ALA A 31 -4.13 -10.24 -1.00
N ALA A 32 -3.25 -11.02 -1.63
CA ALA A 32 -3.53 -12.37 -2.06
C ALA A 32 -3.85 -13.32 -0.90
N LEU A 33 -3.12 -13.21 0.22
CA LEU A 33 -3.38 -13.97 1.43
C LEU A 33 -4.71 -13.57 2.08
N LEU A 34 -4.95 -12.27 2.29
CA LEU A 34 -6.20 -11.78 2.89
C LEU A 34 -7.43 -12.21 2.09
N ARG A 35 -7.32 -12.21 0.76
CA ARG A 35 -8.40 -12.61 -0.16
C ARG A 35 -8.78 -14.10 -0.05
N GLN A 36 -7.94 -14.97 0.52
CA GLN A 36 -8.30 -16.36 0.80
C GLN A 36 -9.44 -16.46 1.83
N ASN A 37 -9.56 -15.48 2.74
CA ASN A 37 -10.69 -15.42 3.66
C ASN A 37 -11.95 -14.97 2.89
N PRO A 38 -13.02 -15.83 2.80
CA PRO A 38 -14.21 -15.51 2.04
C PRO A 38 -14.98 -14.29 2.54
N ARG A 39 -14.78 -13.88 3.79
CA ARG A 39 -15.36 -12.66 4.39
C ARG A 39 -14.71 -11.39 3.86
N PHE A 40 -13.49 -11.48 3.29
CA PHE A 40 -12.67 -10.34 2.94
C PHE A 40 -12.66 -10.07 1.44
N HIS A 41 -12.56 -8.80 1.07
CA HIS A 41 -12.11 -8.36 -0.24
C HIS A 41 -10.75 -7.68 -0.11
N ALA A 42 -9.79 -8.10 -0.92
CA ALA A 42 -8.49 -7.46 -1.02
C ALA A 42 -7.96 -7.59 -2.46
N ALA A 43 -7.36 -6.53 -2.97
CA ALA A 43 -6.73 -6.48 -4.29
C ALA A 43 -5.36 -5.78 -4.19
N MET A 44 -4.50 -5.98 -5.18
CA MET A 44 -3.14 -5.41 -5.18
C MET A 44 -3.09 -3.89 -5.27
N THR A 45 -4.15 -3.28 -5.80
CA THR A 45 -4.35 -1.83 -5.92
C THR A 45 -5.81 -1.54 -6.26
N SER A 46 -6.21 -0.29 -6.11
CA SER A 46 -7.49 0.23 -6.58
C SER A 46 -7.30 1.60 -7.24
N PRO A 47 -8.25 2.06 -8.06
CA PRO A 47 -8.28 3.44 -8.54
C PRO A 47 -8.79 4.42 -7.49
N VAL A 48 -9.35 3.95 -6.37
CA VAL A 48 -10.08 4.76 -5.38
C VAL A 48 -9.20 5.89 -4.84
N GLY A 49 -7.96 5.59 -4.45
CA GLY A 49 -7.04 6.62 -3.94
C GLY A 49 -6.83 7.77 -4.94
N GLY A 50 -6.63 7.44 -6.22
CA GLY A 50 -6.48 8.47 -7.28
C GLY A 50 -7.78 9.24 -7.54
N LEU A 51 -8.93 8.58 -7.49
CA LEU A 51 -10.25 9.24 -7.64
C LEU A 51 -10.51 10.18 -6.47
N VAL A 52 -10.22 9.76 -5.24
CA VAL A 52 -10.34 10.59 -4.03
C VAL A 52 -9.43 11.81 -4.14
N ASP A 53 -8.19 11.64 -4.55
CA ASP A 53 -7.24 12.74 -4.68
C ASP A 53 -7.71 13.80 -5.70
N ARG A 54 -8.20 13.36 -6.87
CA ARG A 54 -8.79 14.24 -7.88
C ARG A 54 -10.08 14.92 -7.42
N MET A 55 -10.91 14.22 -6.67
CA MET A 55 -12.14 14.83 -6.10
C MET A 55 -11.80 15.88 -5.06
N LEU A 56 -10.81 15.64 -4.19
CA LEU A 56 -10.32 16.64 -3.24
C LEU A 56 -9.78 17.89 -3.94
N GLU A 57 -8.99 17.69 -5.01
CA GLU A 57 -8.47 18.77 -5.84
C GLU A 57 -9.61 19.59 -6.46
N ALA A 58 -10.63 18.93 -7.04
CA ALA A 58 -11.79 19.58 -7.63
C ALA A 58 -12.66 20.34 -6.61
N MET A 59 -12.63 19.96 -5.34
CA MET A 59 -13.37 20.60 -4.24
C MET A 59 -12.47 21.56 -3.41
N SER A 60 -11.25 21.83 -3.85
CA SER A 60 -10.31 22.74 -3.18
C SER A 60 -10.66 24.21 -3.45
N GLU A 61 -10.07 25.10 -2.67
CA GLU A 61 -10.25 26.55 -2.82
C GLU A 61 -9.69 27.11 -4.13
N ASP A 62 -8.86 26.35 -4.83
CA ASP A 62 -8.38 26.71 -6.18
C ASP A 62 -9.49 26.65 -7.24
N ASN A 63 -10.64 26.05 -6.92
CA ASN A 63 -11.81 25.98 -7.76
C ASN A 63 -12.91 26.92 -7.21
N GLU A 64 -13.32 27.91 -8.00
CA GLU A 64 -14.35 28.88 -7.61
C GLU A 64 -15.68 28.23 -7.21
N PHE A 65 -16.01 27.06 -7.74
CA PHE A 65 -17.22 26.32 -7.38
C PHE A 65 -17.18 25.68 -5.98
N SER A 66 -16.00 25.64 -5.35
CA SER A 66 -15.84 25.06 -4.01
C SER A 66 -16.69 25.77 -2.94
N VAL A 67 -17.02 27.04 -3.15
CA VAL A 67 -17.88 27.85 -2.25
C VAL A 67 -19.32 27.31 -2.15
N PHE A 68 -19.75 26.50 -3.11
CA PHE A 68 -21.08 25.88 -3.14
C PHE A 68 -21.10 24.47 -2.54
N ILE A 69 -19.94 23.95 -2.04
CA ILE A 69 -19.82 22.59 -1.54
C ILE A 69 -19.55 22.64 -0.04
N SER A 70 -20.54 22.25 0.78
CA SER A 70 -20.37 22.16 2.23
C SER A 70 -19.43 21.02 2.63
N PHE A 71 -18.96 21.04 3.88
CA PHE A 71 -18.14 19.96 4.43
C PHE A 71 -18.84 18.60 4.34
N GLU A 72 -20.15 18.55 4.67
CA GLU A 72 -20.96 17.33 4.62
C GLU A 72 -21.09 16.81 3.18
N GLN A 73 -21.20 17.71 2.20
CA GLN A 73 -21.23 17.33 0.78
C GLN A 73 -19.88 16.80 0.32
N LYS A 74 -18.77 17.44 0.72
CA LYS A 74 -17.40 16.92 0.44
C LYS A 74 -17.24 15.51 0.98
N ARG A 75 -17.62 15.29 2.24
CA ARG A 75 -17.60 13.98 2.88
C ARG A 75 -18.45 12.95 2.13
N ALA A 76 -19.69 13.31 1.78
CA ALA A 76 -20.61 12.42 1.06
C ALA A 76 -20.10 12.06 -0.34
N LEU A 77 -19.50 13.00 -1.06
CA LEU A 77 -18.90 12.76 -2.39
C LEU A 77 -17.74 11.77 -2.31
N ILE A 78 -16.84 11.94 -1.33
CA ILE A 78 -15.72 11.01 -1.14
C ILE A 78 -16.25 9.63 -0.73
N MET A 79 -17.19 9.54 0.21
CA MET A 79 -17.83 8.27 0.61
C MET A 79 -18.54 7.61 -0.57
N GLY A 80 -19.13 8.41 -1.47
CA GLY A 80 -19.78 7.95 -2.70
C GLY A 80 -18.80 7.22 -3.64
N ILE A 81 -17.55 7.66 -3.72
CA ILE A 81 -16.51 6.98 -4.52
C ILE A 81 -16.28 5.56 -3.97
N PHE A 82 -16.09 5.41 -2.66
CA PHE A 82 -15.93 4.10 -2.03
C PHE A 82 -17.14 3.21 -2.23
N SER A 83 -18.33 3.74 -1.96
CA SER A 83 -19.58 3.01 -2.11
C SER A 83 -19.83 2.53 -3.53
N ALA A 84 -19.62 3.38 -4.53
CA ALA A 84 -19.84 3.02 -5.93
C ALA A 84 -18.81 1.99 -6.41
N TYR A 85 -17.54 2.17 -6.04
CA TYR A 85 -16.48 1.26 -6.46
C TYR A 85 -16.61 -0.13 -5.85
N TYR A 86 -16.93 -0.21 -4.55
CA TYR A 86 -17.04 -1.47 -3.81
C TYR A 86 -18.45 -2.06 -3.80
N HIS A 87 -19.40 -1.48 -4.51
CA HIS A 87 -20.76 -2.02 -4.64
C HIS A 87 -20.81 -3.50 -5.08
N PRO A 88 -19.97 -3.96 -6.05
CA PRO A 88 -19.93 -5.38 -6.43
C PRO A 88 -19.44 -6.33 -5.34
N GLN A 89 -18.80 -5.82 -4.27
CA GLN A 89 -18.30 -6.56 -3.12
C GLN A 89 -19.15 -6.33 -1.85
N ALA A 90 -20.41 -5.90 -2.00
CA ALA A 90 -21.30 -5.58 -0.88
C ALA A 90 -21.65 -6.79 0.01
N GLU A 91 -21.38 -8.02 -0.43
CA GLU A 91 -21.53 -9.24 0.36
C GLU A 91 -20.33 -9.51 1.30
N LYS A 92 -19.22 -8.78 1.13
CA LYS A 92 -18.04 -8.92 1.98
C LYS A 92 -18.21 -8.16 3.29
N GLU A 93 -17.69 -8.72 4.37
CA GLU A 93 -17.72 -8.08 5.69
C GLU A 93 -16.61 -7.06 5.89
N VAL A 94 -15.45 -7.30 5.26
CA VAL A 94 -14.27 -6.44 5.37
C VAL A 94 -13.70 -6.17 3.97
N ILE A 95 -13.45 -4.89 3.69
CA ILE A 95 -12.79 -4.43 2.47
C ILE A 95 -11.43 -3.85 2.80
N PHE A 96 -10.41 -4.31 2.09
CA PHE A 96 -9.06 -3.75 2.12
C PHE A 96 -8.80 -2.99 0.82
N ASP A 97 -8.77 -1.66 0.89
CA ASP A 97 -8.33 -0.84 -0.24
C ASP A 97 -6.81 -0.68 -0.24
N THR A 98 -6.18 -1.02 -1.35
CA THR A 98 -4.73 -0.97 -1.48
C THR A 98 -4.28 0.20 -2.32
N ASN A 99 -3.62 1.18 -1.69
CA ASN A 99 -2.98 2.30 -2.37
C ASN A 99 -1.89 2.94 -1.50
N ARG A 100 -0.77 3.33 -2.10
CA ARG A 100 0.32 4.03 -1.40
C ARG A 100 -0.08 5.42 -0.90
N LEU A 101 -1.10 6.03 -1.49
CA LEU A 101 -1.64 7.32 -1.04
C LEU A 101 -2.20 7.29 0.39
N TRP A 102 -2.63 6.14 0.89
CA TRP A 102 -3.33 6.08 2.17
C TRP A 102 -2.49 6.53 3.36
N CYS A 103 -1.17 6.33 3.33
CA CYS A 103 -0.30 6.89 4.38
C CYS A 103 -0.36 8.43 4.41
N SER A 104 -0.32 9.12 3.26
CA SER A 104 -0.43 10.58 3.20
C SER A 104 -1.84 11.11 3.43
N LYS A 105 -2.85 10.24 3.40
CA LYS A 105 -4.27 10.57 3.61
C LYS A 105 -4.80 9.97 4.92
N LEU A 106 -3.91 9.62 5.86
CA LEU A 106 -4.32 8.98 7.12
C LEU A 106 -5.38 9.78 7.89
N PRO A 107 -5.27 11.11 8.05
CA PRO A 107 -6.31 11.91 8.68
C PRO A 107 -7.67 11.80 7.99
N LEU A 108 -7.69 11.84 6.65
CA LEU A 108 -8.91 11.71 5.85
C LEU A 108 -9.55 10.34 6.03
N ILE A 109 -8.75 9.27 5.99
CA ILE A 109 -9.25 7.90 6.19
C ILE A 109 -9.94 7.78 7.54
N LEU A 110 -9.33 8.27 8.61
CA LEU A 110 -9.86 8.15 9.96
C LEU A 110 -11.08 9.06 10.20
N GLU A 111 -11.18 10.18 9.49
CA GLU A 111 -12.40 11.01 9.46
C GLU A 111 -13.58 10.30 8.79
N LEU A 112 -13.31 9.56 7.70
CA LEU A 112 -14.35 8.82 6.96
C LEU A 112 -14.72 7.49 7.62
N PHE A 113 -13.72 6.79 8.17
CA PHE A 113 -13.80 5.45 8.73
C PHE A 113 -13.06 5.41 10.08
N SER A 114 -13.73 5.79 11.15
CA SER A 114 -13.11 5.96 12.49
C SER A 114 -12.43 4.71 13.04
N GLU A 115 -12.89 3.51 12.64
CA GLU A 115 -12.34 2.23 13.06
C GLU A 115 -11.32 1.65 12.05
N ALA A 116 -10.95 2.43 11.02
CA ALA A 116 -10.04 1.95 10.00
C ALA A 116 -8.65 1.65 10.56
N LYS A 117 -8.05 0.58 10.05
CA LYS A 117 -6.65 0.21 10.25
C LYS A 117 -5.91 0.28 8.92
N VAL A 118 -4.63 0.64 8.97
CA VAL A 118 -3.78 0.71 7.78
C VAL A 118 -2.60 -0.24 7.96
N ILE A 119 -2.54 -1.28 7.12
CA ILE A 119 -1.42 -2.21 7.10
C ILE A 119 -0.37 -1.65 6.13
N CYS A 120 0.79 -1.28 6.66
CA CYS A 120 1.88 -0.70 5.90
C CYS A 120 2.95 -1.75 5.63
N CYS A 121 2.98 -2.28 4.40
CA CYS A 121 4.05 -3.20 4.01
C CYS A 121 5.37 -2.45 3.89
N VAL A 122 6.40 -2.94 4.58
CA VAL A 122 7.74 -2.36 4.58
C VAL A 122 8.79 -3.40 4.18
N ARG A 123 9.90 -2.91 3.67
CA ARG A 123 11.08 -3.68 3.31
C ARG A 123 12.26 -2.74 3.29
N ASN A 124 13.45 -3.24 3.60
CA ASN A 124 14.70 -2.49 3.45
C ASN A 124 14.78 -1.82 2.05
N ILE A 125 15.11 -0.52 2.01
CA ILE A 125 15.04 0.28 0.79
C ILE A 125 16.03 -0.19 -0.27
N ALA A 126 17.22 -0.66 0.11
CA ALA A 126 18.18 -1.21 -0.84
C ALA A 126 17.60 -2.43 -1.58
N TRP A 127 16.88 -3.31 -0.87
CA TRP A 127 16.20 -4.46 -1.47
C TRP A 127 14.98 -4.08 -2.32
N ILE A 128 14.34 -2.95 -2.05
CA ILE A 128 13.30 -2.39 -2.92
C ILE A 128 13.92 -1.93 -4.25
N MET A 129 14.98 -1.11 -4.17
CA MET A 129 15.71 -0.63 -5.36
C MET A 129 16.26 -1.78 -6.20
N ASP A 130 16.87 -2.78 -5.56
CA ASP A 130 17.36 -3.99 -6.18
C ASP A 130 16.23 -4.78 -6.89
N SER A 131 15.06 -4.90 -6.25
CA SER A 131 13.92 -5.59 -6.85
C SER A 131 13.39 -4.87 -8.11
N ILE A 132 13.38 -3.53 -8.11
CA ILE A 132 12.96 -2.73 -9.27
C ILE A 132 14.01 -2.84 -10.38
N GLU A 133 15.29 -2.73 -10.05
CA GLU A 133 16.37 -2.89 -11.03
C GLU A 133 16.36 -4.27 -11.69
N LEU A 134 16.15 -5.33 -10.90
CA LEU A 134 16.01 -6.69 -11.44
C LEU A 134 14.83 -6.81 -12.41
N LEU A 135 13.71 -6.18 -12.11
CA LEU A 135 12.53 -6.17 -12.96
C LEU A 135 12.81 -5.44 -14.28
N ILE A 136 13.49 -4.29 -14.22
CA ILE A 136 13.87 -3.52 -15.42
C ILE A 136 14.81 -4.35 -16.31
N ARG A 137 15.81 -5.02 -15.74
CA ARG A 137 16.74 -5.87 -16.50
C ARG A 137 16.05 -7.06 -17.16
N ARG A 138 15.02 -7.62 -16.52
CA ARG A 138 14.22 -8.71 -17.11
C ARG A 138 13.35 -8.25 -18.28
N ASN A 139 12.95 -6.98 -18.28
CA ASN A 139 12.13 -6.36 -19.32
C ASN A 139 12.99 -5.41 -20.20
N ALA A 140 14.18 -5.85 -20.60
CA ALA A 140 15.18 -5.01 -21.25
C ALA A 140 14.75 -4.40 -22.60
N PHE A 141 13.77 -5.00 -23.28
CA PHE A 141 13.19 -4.48 -24.53
C PHE A 141 12.05 -3.49 -24.31
N ASP A 142 11.56 -3.37 -23.09
CA ASP A 142 10.46 -2.48 -22.77
C ASP A 142 10.94 -1.14 -22.21
N VAL A 143 10.25 -0.08 -22.61
CA VAL A 143 10.44 1.26 -22.01
C VAL A 143 9.48 1.41 -20.85
N SER A 144 9.98 1.10 -19.64
CA SER A 144 9.18 1.21 -18.41
C SER A 144 8.66 2.64 -18.19
N ARG A 145 7.39 2.76 -17.81
CA ARG A 145 6.75 4.02 -17.42
C ARG A 145 7.12 4.49 -16.00
N LEU A 146 7.98 3.77 -15.30
CA LEU A 146 8.52 4.19 -14.02
C LEU A 146 9.45 5.42 -14.14
N PHE A 147 9.92 5.73 -15.36
CA PHE A 147 10.84 6.82 -15.66
C PHE A 147 10.26 7.77 -16.70
N ASN A 148 10.46 9.07 -16.49
CA ASN A 148 9.85 10.11 -17.32
C ASN A 148 10.62 10.36 -18.62
N ASN A 149 11.94 10.12 -18.63
CA ASN A 149 12.81 10.49 -19.75
C ASN A 149 13.99 9.52 -19.93
N PRO A 150 14.72 9.57 -21.07
CA PRO A 150 15.85 8.70 -21.33
C PRO A 150 17.00 8.83 -20.30
N ALA A 151 17.27 10.03 -19.78
CA ALA A 151 18.35 10.25 -18.82
C ALA A 151 18.10 9.49 -17.50
N GLU A 152 16.86 9.48 -17.02
CA GLU A 152 16.48 8.69 -15.85
C GLU A 152 16.65 7.18 -16.07
N ARG A 153 16.51 6.70 -17.30
CA ARG A 153 16.62 5.27 -17.66
C ARG A 153 18.04 4.79 -17.92
N ALA A 154 18.99 5.71 -18.14
CA ALA A 154 20.29 5.42 -18.75
C ALA A 154 21.15 4.43 -17.95
N THR A 155 21.25 4.61 -16.65
CA THR A 155 22.11 3.80 -15.77
C THR A 155 21.36 3.37 -14.52
N VAL A 156 21.92 2.38 -13.78
CA VAL A 156 21.38 2.02 -12.47
C VAL A 156 21.42 3.20 -11.49
N TYR A 157 22.43 4.06 -11.60
CA TYR A 157 22.58 5.27 -10.78
C TYR A 157 21.46 6.27 -11.04
N SER A 158 21.23 6.63 -12.32
CA SER A 158 20.15 7.56 -12.68
C SER A 158 18.75 7.01 -12.38
N ARG A 159 18.55 5.69 -12.52
CA ARG A 159 17.29 5.04 -12.17
C ARG A 159 17.01 5.08 -10.68
N THR A 160 17.97 4.72 -9.83
CA THR A 160 17.82 4.75 -8.37
C THR A 160 17.66 6.19 -7.85
N GLU A 161 18.40 7.15 -8.43
CA GLU A 161 18.23 8.57 -8.12
C GLU A 161 16.81 9.05 -8.43
N ALA A 162 16.33 8.79 -9.66
CA ALA A 162 14.97 9.16 -10.05
C ALA A 162 13.90 8.53 -9.12
N LEU A 163 14.01 7.25 -8.79
CA LEU A 163 13.06 6.56 -7.93
C LEU A 163 13.04 7.09 -6.49
N SER A 164 14.16 7.60 -5.98
CA SER A 164 14.31 8.09 -4.61
C SER A 164 13.81 9.52 -4.39
N GLN A 165 13.58 10.29 -5.46
CA GLN A 165 13.03 11.65 -5.35
C GLN A 165 11.66 11.66 -4.65
N GLY A 166 11.38 12.71 -3.85
CA GLY A 166 10.20 12.80 -2.99
C GLY A 166 8.84 12.75 -3.72
N SER A 167 8.80 13.07 -5.02
CA SER A 167 7.60 12.96 -5.86
C SER A 167 7.52 11.66 -6.67
N ARG A 168 8.49 10.74 -6.48
CA ARG A 168 8.62 9.53 -7.29
C ARG A 168 8.27 8.29 -6.48
N LEU A 169 8.21 7.14 -7.17
CA LEU A 169 7.65 5.89 -6.69
C LEU A 169 8.12 5.47 -5.29
N VAL A 170 9.43 5.50 -5.03
CA VAL A 170 9.99 5.07 -3.74
C VAL A 170 10.02 6.23 -2.75
N GLY A 171 10.53 7.40 -3.17
CA GLY A 171 10.68 8.55 -2.27
C GLY A 171 9.35 9.08 -1.77
N TYR A 172 8.32 9.17 -2.63
CA TYR A 172 6.98 9.56 -2.19
C TYR A 172 6.42 8.59 -1.14
N ALA A 173 6.47 7.28 -1.43
CA ALA A 173 5.95 6.27 -0.51
C ALA A 173 6.71 6.26 0.83
N TYR A 174 8.02 6.47 0.79
CA TYR A 174 8.87 6.58 1.97
C TYR A 174 8.50 7.79 2.84
N ASN A 175 8.35 8.97 2.23
CA ASN A 175 8.00 10.19 2.94
C ASN A 175 6.59 10.12 3.53
N ALA A 176 5.61 9.65 2.76
CA ALA A 176 4.23 9.48 3.20
C ALA A 176 4.12 8.49 4.38
N LEU A 177 4.84 7.37 4.31
CA LEU A 177 4.88 6.41 5.42
C LEU A 177 5.56 7.01 6.65
N LYS A 178 6.65 7.75 6.48
CA LYS A 178 7.40 8.37 7.58
C LYS A 178 6.56 9.43 8.28
N GLU A 179 5.83 10.26 7.53
CA GLU A 179 4.89 11.24 8.07
C GLU A 179 3.78 10.55 8.88
N ALA A 180 3.12 9.54 8.31
CA ALA A 180 2.08 8.77 9.00
C ALA A 180 2.61 8.09 10.27
N PHE A 181 3.82 7.53 10.23
CA PHE A 181 4.44 6.82 11.34
C PHE A 181 4.71 7.72 12.55
N TYR A 182 5.09 8.97 12.33
CA TYR A 182 5.33 9.96 13.40
C TYR A 182 4.12 10.84 13.71
N SER A 183 2.97 10.62 13.06
CA SER A 183 1.76 11.38 13.32
C SER A 183 1.08 10.96 14.64
N GLU A 184 0.20 11.83 15.15
CA GLU A 184 -0.65 11.52 16.30
C GLU A 184 -1.57 10.31 16.07
N GLN A 185 -1.91 10.04 14.80
CA GLN A 185 -2.79 8.96 14.37
C GLN A 185 -2.04 7.65 14.07
N SER A 186 -0.74 7.59 14.33
CA SER A 186 0.08 6.41 14.05
C SER A 186 -0.40 5.12 14.72
N GLY A 187 -1.20 5.20 15.80
CA GLY A 187 -1.83 4.02 16.40
C GLY A 187 -2.79 3.23 15.48
N ALA A 188 -3.23 3.84 14.37
CA ALA A 188 -3.99 3.14 13.34
C ALA A 188 -3.12 2.32 12.37
N LEU A 189 -1.78 2.40 12.48
CA LEU A 189 -0.85 1.73 11.57
C LEU A 189 -0.34 0.41 12.15
N LEU A 190 -0.22 -0.60 11.27
CA LEU A 190 0.58 -1.80 11.49
C LEU A 190 1.63 -1.89 10.39
N LEU A 191 2.91 -1.80 10.76
CA LEU A 191 4.00 -2.04 9.81
C LEU A 191 4.30 -3.53 9.74
N VAL A 192 4.38 -4.07 8.52
CA VAL A 192 4.63 -5.50 8.27
C VAL A 192 5.84 -5.62 7.36
N ASP A 193 6.91 -6.18 7.91
CA ASP A 193 8.14 -6.44 7.18
C ASP A 193 7.98 -7.62 6.22
N TYR A 194 8.41 -7.42 4.96
CA TYR A 194 8.35 -8.44 3.91
C TYR A 194 9.08 -9.72 4.27
N ASP A 195 10.26 -9.61 4.89
CA ASP A 195 11.06 -10.77 5.21
C ASP A 195 10.39 -11.62 6.31
N LEU A 196 9.75 -10.97 7.30
CA LEU A 196 8.98 -11.68 8.33
C LEU A 196 7.70 -12.30 7.78
N LEU A 197 7.01 -11.61 6.86
CA LEU A 197 5.85 -12.16 6.16
C LEU A 197 6.21 -13.42 5.37
N THR A 198 7.42 -13.48 4.77
CA THR A 198 7.84 -14.61 3.95
C THR A 198 8.57 -15.72 4.72
N LYS A 199 9.22 -15.40 5.86
CA LYS A 199 9.89 -16.37 6.72
C LYS A 199 8.95 -17.10 7.67
N GLY A 200 7.89 -16.41 8.12
CA GLY A 200 6.93 -16.94 9.09
C GLY A 200 5.50 -16.47 8.78
N PRO A 201 4.93 -16.84 7.62
CA PRO A 201 3.66 -16.29 7.17
C PRO A 201 2.51 -16.56 8.13
N ALA A 202 2.39 -17.76 8.69
CA ALA A 202 1.34 -18.11 9.63
C ALA A 202 1.36 -17.22 10.88
N LYS A 203 2.53 -17.00 11.49
CA LYS A 203 2.68 -16.11 12.65
C LYS A 203 2.38 -14.67 12.29
N THR A 204 2.86 -14.20 11.14
CA THR A 204 2.64 -12.82 10.68
C THR A 204 1.16 -12.56 10.42
N MET A 205 0.47 -13.48 9.73
CA MET A 205 -0.98 -13.37 9.50
C MET A 205 -1.77 -13.38 10.82
N SER A 206 -1.43 -14.24 11.78
CA SER A 206 -2.07 -14.24 13.11
C SER A 206 -1.96 -12.87 13.80
N LEU A 207 -0.80 -12.24 13.78
CA LEU A 207 -0.60 -10.90 14.36
C LEU A 207 -1.38 -9.80 13.58
N ILE A 208 -1.51 -9.94 12.28
CA ILE A 208 -2.33 -9.04 11.45
C ILE A 208 -3.81 -9.16 11.86
N TYR A 209 -4.35 -10.37 11.98
CA TYR A 209 -5.73 -10.57 12.42
C TYR A 209 -5.97 -10.02 13.83
N GLN A 210 -5.03 -10.23 14.75
CA GLN A 210 -5.09 -9.65 16.08
C GLN A 210 -5.15 -8.12 16.06
N PHE A 211 -4.33 -7.47 15.22
CA PHE A 211 -4.34 -6.01 15.07
C PHE A 211 -5.64 -5.49 14.47
N LEU A 212 -6.20 -6.21 13.50
CA LEU A 212 -7.48 -5.88 12.85
C LEU A 212 -8.68 -6.10 13.77
N GLY A 213 -8.54 -6.94 14.82
CA GLY A 213 -9.64 -7.40 15.67
C GLY A 213 -10.57 -8.35 14.91
N GLU A 214 -10.03 -9.13 13.98
CA GLU A 214 -10.78 -10.10 13.19
C GLU A 214 -10.48 -11.53 13.64
N GLU A 215 -11.47 -12.43 13.46
CA GLU A 215 -11.32 -13.83 13.75
C GLU A 215 -10.24 -14.48 12.86
N PRO A 216 -9.33 -15.29 13.43
CA PRO A 216 -8.29 -15.98 12.67
C PRO A 216 -8.85 -16.82 11.53
N PHE A 217 -8.10 -16.90 10.44
CA PHE A 217 -8.41 -17.72 9.27
C PHE A 217 -7.20 -18.59 8.93
N GLU A 218 -7.44 -19.84 8.55
CA GLU A 218 -6.39 -20.76 8.12
C GLU A 218 -6.05 -20.53 6.65
N HIS A 219 -4.86 -19.97 6.40
CA HIS A 219 -4.37 -19.64 5.07
C HIS A 219 -3.60 -20.79 4.44
N ASP A 220 -3.75 -20.98 3.13
CA ASP A 220 -2.89 -21.83 2.32
C ASP A 220 -1.68 -21.00 1.83
N PHE A 221 -0.50 -21.30 2.34
CA PHE A 221 0.74 -20.62 1.99
C PHE A 221 1.50 -21.30 0.85
N ASP A 222 1.07 -22.45 0.41
CA ASP A 222 1.70 -23.22 -0.67
C ASP A 222 1.01 -23.01 -2.02
N ASN A 223 -0.26 -22.52 -2.01
CA ASN A 223 -1.05 -22.29 -3.21
C ASN A 223 -1.63 -20.86 -3.23
N VAL A 224 -0.76 -19.86 -3.21
CA VAL A 224 -1.18 -18.46 -3.30
C VAL A 224 -1.32 -18.07 -4.76
N GLU A 225 -2.55 -17.80 -5.21
CA GLU A 225 -2.83 -17.40 -6.58
C GLU A 225 -3.21 -15.92 -6.65
N TYR A 226 -2.42 -15.13 -7.37
CA TYR A 226 -2.75 -13.75 -7.69
C TYR A 226 -1.99 -13.24 -8.91
N GLN A 227 -2.70 -12.71 -9.90
CA GLN A 227 -2.13 -12.16 -11.12
C GLN A 227 -3.00 -10.99 -11.63
N GLU A 228 -2.37 -9.94 -12.11
CA GLU A 228 -3.01 -8.81 -12.80
C GLU A 228 -2.20 -8.44 -14.07
N PRO A 229 -2.16 -9.32 -15.08
CA PRO A 229 -1.29 -9.13 -16.23
C PRO A 229 -1.64 -7.92 -17.08
N GLU A 230 -2.91 -7.53 -17.17
CA GLU A 230 -3.34 -6.36 -17.94
C GLU A 230 -2.78 -5.06 -17.35
N PHE A 231 -2.75 -4.93 -16.03
CA PHE A 231 -2.19 -3.78 -15.35
C PHE A 231 -0.68 -3.68 -15.56
N ASP A 232 0.03 -4.80 -15.39
CA ASP A 232 1.48 -4.88 -15.61
C ASP A 232 1.87 -4.57 -17.04
N ASN A 233 1.08 -5.04 -18.03
CA ASN A 233 1.27 -4.75 -19.44
C ASN A 233 1.09 -3.26 -19.75
N LYS A 234 0.09 -2.58 -19.16
CA LYS A 234 -0.09 -1.13 -19.33
C LYS A 234 1.07 -0.32 -18.75
N LEU A 235 1.72 -0.79 -17.70
CA LEU A 235 2.90 -0.17 -17.10
C LEU A 235 4.19 -0.46 -17.89
N LYS A 236 4.17 -1.35 -18.90
CA LYS A 236 5.37 -1.86 -19.58
C LYS A 236 6.39 -2.43 -18.57
N THR A 237 5.90 -3.19 -17.60
CA THR A 237 6.69 -3.75 -16.50
C THR A 237 6.08 -5.09 -16.11
N GLN A 238 6.20 -6.08 -16.98
CA GLN A 238 5.63 -7.40 -16.80
C GLN A 238 6.16 -8.08 -15.54
N GLY A 239 5.26 -8.73 -14.77
CA GLY A 239 5.59 -9.42 -13.53
C GLY A 239 5.79 -8.51 -12.32
N LEU A 240 5.41 -7.23 -12.41
CA LEU A 240 5.47 -6.29 -11.28
C LEU A 240 4.61 -6.77 -10.10
N HIS A 241 3.41 -7.29 -10.39
CA HIS A 241 2.43 -7.75 -9.40
C HIS A 241 2.22 -9.27 -9.40
N GLN A 242 3.13 -10.03 -9.99
CA GLN A 242 3.08 -11.48 -9.93
C GLN A 242 3.47 -11.99 -8.53
N VAL A 243 2.60 -12.76 -7.91
CA VAL A 243 2.87 -13.50 -6.67
C VAL A 243 3.31 -14.92 -7.02
N ARG A 244 4.22 -15.47 -6.23
CA ARG A 244 4.61 -16.88 -6.34
C ARG A 244 3.57 -17.75 -5.65
N ALA A 245 3.35 -18.96 -6.16
CA ALA A 245 2.42 -19.89 -5.55
C ALA A 245 2.77 -20.21 -4.09
N GLN A 246 4.04 -20.37 -3.77
CA GLN A 246 4.52 -20.64 -2.42
C GLN A 246 5.08 -19.40 -1.74
N VAL A 247 4.64 -19.16 -0.50
CA VAL A 247 5.17 -18.10 0.36
C VAL A 247 6.46 -18.59 1.02
N GLU A 248 7.58 -18.15 0.51
CA GLU A 248 8.88 -18.52 1.04
C GLU A 248 9.87 -17.35 0.96
N PHE A 249 10.75 -17.26 1.92
CA PHE A 249 11.89 -16.36 1.88
C PHE A 249 12.99 -16.96 1.02
N LYS A 250 13.36 -16.28 -0.07
CA LYS A 250 14.49 -16.69 -0.92
C LYS A 250 15.65 -15.69 -0.78
N PRO A 251 16.71 -16.04 -0.05
CA PRO A 251 17.89 -15.20 0.01
C PRO A 251 18.52 -15.10 -1.39
N ARG A 252 19.02 -13.93 -1.73
CA ARG A 252 19.71 -13.70 -3.00
C ARG A 252 20.81 -12.66 -2.86
N LYS A 253 21.74 -12.66 -3.79
CA LYS A 253 22.73 -11.59 -3.89
C LYS A 253 22.11 -10.37 -4.55
N THR A 254 22.50 -9.19 -4.10
CA THR A 254 22.11 -7.92 -4.74
C THR A 254 22.75 -7.79 -6.11
N ILE A 255 22.04 -7.11 -7.02
CA ILE A 255 22.55 -6.69 -8.33
C ILE A 255 22.90 -5.21 -8.37
N LEU A 256 22.66 -4.49 -7.25
CA LEU A 256 23.09 -3.10 -7.13
C LEU A 256 24.60 -3.02 -6.93
N PRO A 257 25.26 -1.96 -7.45
CA PRO A 257 26.60 -1.58 -7.02
C PRO A 257 26.69 -1.42 -5.51
N PRO A 258 27.84 -1.76 -4.87
CA PRO A 258 27.98 -1.72 -3.41
C PRO A 258 27.66 -0.36 -2.78
N ASP A 259 28.11 0.73 -3.39
CA ASP A 259 27.87 2.11 -2.97
C ASP A 259 26.39 2.49 -2.98
N LEU A 260 25.64 2.04 -4.00
CA LEU A 260 24.19 2.24 -4.05
C LEU A 260 23.48 1.40 -3.00
N PHE A 261 23.92 0.17 -2.77
CA PHE A 261 23.33 -0.67 -1.73
C PHE A 261 23.50 -0.03 -0.35
N GLU A 262 24.74 0.35 0.01
CA GLU A 262 25.04 1.02 1.28
C GLU A 262 24.24 2.32 1.47
N ARG A 263 24.11 3.12 0.43
CA ARG A 263 23.32 4.37 0.45
C ARG A 263 21.88 4.17 0.92
N PHE A 264 21.24 3.07 0.53
CA PHE A 264 19.83 2.80 0.81
C PHE A 264 19.60 1.83 1.97
N ASP A 265 20.60 1.10 2.43
CA ASP A 265 20.46 0.06 3.44
C ASP A 265 20.04 0.62 4.82
N GLY A 266 20.56 1.79 5.21
CA GLY A 266 20.31 2.42 6.50
C GLY A 266 18.98 3.19 6.64
N LEU A 267 18.08 3.14 5.65
CA LEU A 267 16.90 4.00 5.61
C LEU A 267 15.63 3.39 6.26
N SER A 268 15.77 2.45 7.20
CA SER A 268 14.65 1.73 7.84
C SER A 268 14.22 2.38 9.15
N PHE A 269 13.66 3.62 9.11
CA PHE A 269 13.24 4.38 10.31
C PHE A 269 12.24 3.62 11.18
N TRP A 270 11.44 2.73 10.64
CA TRP A 270 10.40 1.96 11.33
C TRP A 270 10.93 0.87 12.26
N THR A 271 12.24 0.64 12.30
CA THR A 271 12.88 -0.28 13.25
C THR A 271 13.00 0.32 14.66
N ASP A 272 12.91 1.65 14.76
CA ASP A 272 12.84 2.40 16.03
C ASP A 272 11.44 3.01 16.20
N SER A 273 10.65 2.44 17.10
CA SER A 273 9.29 2.89 17.41
C SER A 273 9.22 3.87 18.59
N THR A 274 10.35 4.35 19.11
CA THR A 274 10.40 5.18 20.35
C THR A 274 9.50 6.41 20.28
N ASN A 275 9.35 7.02 19.10
CA ASN A 275 8.55 8.22 18.86
C ASN A 275 7.28 7.95 18.04
N SER A 276 6.76 6.72 18.06
CA SER A 276 5.55 6.34 17.31
C SER A 276 4.67 5.42 18.14
N ARG A 277 3.36 5.53 17.96
CA ARG A 277 2.36 4.59 18.51
C ARG A 277 2.00 3.47 17.52
N ALA A 278 2.64 3.44 16.36
CA ALA A 278 2.41 2.40 15.36
C ALA A 278 2.81 1.02 15.88
N SER A 279 1.98 0.02 15.60
CA SER A 279 2.36 -1.38 15.80
C SER A 279 3.30 -1.83 14.70
N ALA A 280 4.25 -2.73 15.01
CA ALA A 280 5.23 -3.18 14.03
C ALA A 280 5.54 -4.67 14.17
N ILE A 281 5.47 -5.38 13.06
CA ILE A 281 5.97 -6.74 12.87
C ILE A 281 7.26 -6.60 12.05
N VAL A 282 8.34 -6.24 12.72
CA VAL A 282 9.66 -5.98 12.12
C VAL A 282 10.76 -6.72 12.88
N ALA A 283 11.85 -7.04 12.20
CA ALA A 283 13.01 -7.60 12.87
C ALA A 283 13.58 -6.53 13.83
N LYS A 284 13.80 -6.91 15.09
CA LYS A 284 14.53 -6.03 16.03
C LYS A 284 15.96 -5.86 15.54
N THR A 285 16.40 -4.62 15.41
CA THR A 285 17.81 -4.32 15.25
C THR A 285 18.53 -4.77 16.53
N GLN A 286 19.49 -5.67 16.38
CA GLN A 286 20.37 -6.10 17.49
C GLN A 286 21.35 -4.99 17.81
#